data_77590063d7a9549a2d9f33443ffa06ae
#
_entry.id   77590063d7a9549a2d9f33443ffa06ae
#
_cell.length_a   1.000
_cell.length_b   1.000
_cell.length_c   1.000
_cell.angle_alpha   90.00
_cell.angle_beta   90.00
_cell.angle_gamma   90.00
#
_symmetry.space_group_name_H-M   'P 1'
#
loop_
_entity.id
_entity.type
_entity.pdbx_description
1 polymer ?
#
loop_
_entity_poly.entity_id
_entity_poly.type
_entity_poly.pdbx_seq_one_letter_code
_entity_poly.pdbx_strand_id
1 'polypeptide(L)'
;GLIGQLVCRLLKAQGVRVIGADVIKEKLATAKKAGIEKTILLKVDSPFAGEVLRATEERGCDSIILCSTENSLFLMEQLGLSCRDRGRVVIVGNVDLTIPYSIFYRRELEVLISRSTGPGRYDNAFELKNINYPIGYVPWTEKRNAEEFLHLLSTGSLTLADLISKEFPLKQGSGAFDLLKTGKFYGILLSYQTKSSSPLVKTVKLRQPVLRKNVFCVGVAGLGVFTKNVQLPILTQLKDYHLRAVCSRTPLQAKNIARQFHADYCTSDFLSLLADLHIDLVFIATKNNLHAPLTIQAAQAKKNVFLEKPMAMNENELKEMIREIKKNNIFFTLGLNRRFSPLAKMAKESL
;
A
#
# COMPACT_ATOMS: atom_id res chain seq x y z
N GLY A 1 -4.12 -1.48 25.05
CA GLY A 1 -4.31 -0.68 23.84
C GLY A 1 -5.25 -1.32 22.82
N LEU A 2 -5.39 -0.72 21.63
CA LEU A 2 -6.29 -1.25 20.58
C LEU A 2 -6.00 -2.72 20.24
N ILE A 3 -4.75 -3.07 20.00
CA ILE A 3 -4.36 -4.45 19.63
C ILE A 3 -4.75 -5.43 20.74
N GLY A 4 -4.46 -5.13 22.00
CA GLY A 4 -4.87 -5.98 23.13
C GLY A 4 -6.39 -6.15 23.23
N GLN A 5 -7.18 -5.10 22.98
CA GLN A 5 -8.64 -5.18 22.93
C GLN A 5 -9.14 -6.09 21.81
N LEU A 6 -8.50 -6.03 20.62
CA LEU A 6 -8.83 -6.91 19.49
C LEU A 6 -8.47 -8.37 19.80
N VAL A 7 -7.28 -8.62 20.35
CA VAL A 7 -6.83 -9.96 20.76
C VAL A 7 -7.79 -10.58 21.77
N CYS A 8 -8.18 -9.84 22.82
CA CYS A 8 -9.14 -10.32 23.81
C CYS A 8 -10.47 -10.77 23.17
N ARG A 9 -11.00 -9.97 22.24
CA ARG A 9 -12.27 -10.28 21.56
C ARG A 9 -12.16 -11.47 20.62
N LEU A 10 -11.06 -11.55 19.88
CA LEU A 10 -10.79 -12.69 18.97
C LEU A 10 -10.68 -14.00 19.75
N LEU A 11 -9.92 -14.01 20.84
CA LEU A 11 -9.77 -15.18 21.71
C LEU A 11 -11.10 -15.61 22.32
N LYS A 12 -11.89 -14.63 22.78
CA LYS A 12 -13.22 -14.91 23.30
C LYS A 12 -14.15 -15.50 22.24
N ALA A 13 -14.14 -14.96 21.02
CA ALA A 13 -14.94 -15.50 19.91
C ALA A 13 -14.58 -16.95 19.58
N GLN A 14 -13.36 -17.37 19.86
CA GLN A 14 -12.88 -18.76 19.74
C GLN A 14 -13.13 -19.63 21.01
N GLY A 15 -13.85 -19.12 22.00
CA GLY A 15 -14.16 -19.85 23.25
C GLY A 15 -13.01 -19.95 24.25
N VAL A 16 -11.93 -19.18 24.07
CA VAL A 16 -10.77 -19.18 24.97
C VAL A 16 -11.10 -18.39 26.25
N ARG A 17 -10.71 -18.91 27.41
CA ARG A 17 -10.71 -18.14 28.67
C ARG A 17 -9.60 -17.11 28.64
N VAL A 18 -9.95 -15.85 28.80
CA VAL A 18 -9.00 -14.73 28.67
C VAL A 18 -8.85 -13.98 29.98
N ILE A 19 -7.61 -13.73 30.39
CA ILE A 19 -7.26 -12.81 31.46
C ILE A 19 -6.66 -11.56 30.81
N GLY A 20 -7.33 -10.42 30.94
CA GLY A 20 -6.84 -9.14 30.43
C GLY A 20 -5.99 -8.41 31.50
N ALA A 21 -4.78 -8.00 31.14
CA ALA A 21 -3.91 -7.22 31.99
C ALA A 21 -3.50 -5.91 31.34
N ASP A 22 -3.55 -4.80 32.07
CA ASP A 22 -3.10 -3.47 31.62
C ASP A 22 -2.78 -2.60 32.84
N VAL A 23 -1.95 -1.58 32.66
CA VAL A 23 -1.64 -0.56 33.69
C VAL A 23 -2.73 0.51 33.79
N ILE A 24 -3.65 0.57 32.83
CA ILE A 24 -4.69 1.59 32.72
C ILE A 24 -6.06 0.97 33.00
N LYS A 25 -6.69 1.41 34.09
CA LYS A 25 -7.97 0.90 34.58
C LYS A 25 -9.10 1.00 33.56
N GLU A 26 -9.15 2.09 32.80
CA GLU A 26 -10.17 2.35 31.80
C GLU A 26 -10.10 1.31 30.65
N LYS A 27 -8.91 0.87 30.30
CA LYS A 27 -8.71 -0.18 29.27
C LYS A 27 -9.22 -1.54 29.76
N LEU A 28 -9.03 -1.84 31.04
CA LEU A 28 -9.58 -3.04 31.67
C LEU A 28 -11.12 -2.99 31.76
N ALA A 29 -11.69 -1.81 32.05
CA ALA A 29 -13.13 -1.63 32.02
C ALA A 29 -13.73 -1.90 30.65
N THR A 30 -13.04 -1.47 29.55
CA THR A 30 -13.44 -1.76 28.16
C THR A 30 -13.36 -3.26 27.88
N ALA A 31 -12.32 -3.95 28.33
CA ALA A 31 -12.19 -5.41 28.16
C ALA A 31 -13.33 -6.14 28.93
N LYS A 32 -13.68 -5.71 30.13
CA LYS A 32 -14.83 -6.27 30.90
C LYS A 32 -16.15 -6.10 30.15
N LYS A 33 -16.42 -4.93 29.55
CA LYS A 33 -17.61 -4.70 28.72
C LYS A 33 -17.67 -5.65 27.52
N ALA A 34 -16.53 -6.02 26.96
CA ALA A 34 -16.44 -7.02 25.91
C ALA A 34 -16.58 -8.47 26.41
N GLY A 35 -16.82 -8.65 27.71
CA GLY A 35 -17.07 -9.95 28.35
C GLY A 35 -15.80 -10.70 28.74
N ILE A 36 -14.71 -10.01 28.99
CA ILE A 36 -13.53 -10.59 29.64
C ILE A 36 -13.76 -10.62 31.13
N GLU A 37 -13.92 -11.80 31.68
CA GLU A 37 -14.33 -12.00 33.09
C GLU A 37 -13.24 -11.62 34.08
N LYS A 38 -12.00 -11.98 33.83
CA LYS A 38 -10.84 -11.70 34.66
C LYS A 38 -9.99 -10.59 34.09
N THR A 39 -9.72 -9.59 34.91
CA THR A 39 -8.81 -8.48 34.59
C THR A 39 -7.87 -8.21 35.75
N ILE A 40 -6.61 -7.92 35.47
CA ILE A 40 -5.57 -7.60 36.43
C ILE A 40 -5.05 -6.18 36.14
N LEU A 41 -5.16 -5.30 37.13
CA LEU A 41 -4.55 -3.97 37.03
C LEU A 41 -3.08 -4.09 37.47
N LEU A 42 -2.21 -3.99 36.45
CA LEU A 42 -0.77 -4.03 36.70
C LEU A 42 -0.30 -2.71 37.35
N LYS A 43 0.63 -2.84 38.28
CA LYS A 43 1.40 -1.71 38.80
C LYS A 43 2.79 -1.79 38.23
N VAL A 44 3.34 -0.66 37.82
CA VAL A 44 4.71 -0.58 37.29
C VAL A 44 5.67 -1.16 38.34
N ASP A 45 6.59 -2.00 37.91
CA ASP A 45 7.62 -2.66 38.73
C ASP A 45 7.09 -3.47 39.93
N SER A 46 5.80 -3.89 39.90
CA SER A 46 5.24 -4.74 40.93
C SER A 46 4.98 -6.16 40.41
N PRO A 47 5.28 -7.20 41.20
CA PRO A 47 5.03 -8.58 40.82
C PRO A 47 3.53 -8.84 40.58
N PHE A 48 3.19 -9.50 39.48
CA PHE A 48 1.80 -9.85 39.12
C PHE A 48 1.60 -11.34 38.81
N ALA A 49 2.65 -12.13 38.68
CA ALA A 49 2.55 -13.55 38.39
C ALA A 49 1.67 -14.31 39.40
N GLY A 50 1.75 -13.98 40.69
CA GLY A 50 0.90 -14.57 41.72
C GLY A 50 -0.60 -14.30 41.53
N GLU A 51 -0.99 -13.15 40.97
CA GLU A 51 -2.39 -12.87 40.64
C GLU A 51 -2.88 -13.72 39.46
N VAL A 52 -2.01 -13.94 38.44
CA VAL A 52 -2.30 -14.83 37.31
C VAL A 52 -2.42 -16.27 37.77
N LEU A 53 -1.50 -16.75 38.61
CA LEU A 53 -1.55 -18.10 39.18
C LEU A 53 -2.84 -18.33 39.96
N ARG A 54 -3.21 -17.45 40.88
CA ARG A 54 -4.51 -17.55 41.59
C ARG A 54 -5.71 -17.56 40.63
N ALA A 55 -5.66 -16.79 39.54
CA ALA A 55 -6.74 -16.75 38.54
C ALA A 55 -6.80 -18.02 37.66
N THR A 56 -5.74 -18.82 37.66
CA THR A 56 -5.59 -20.06 36.90
C THR A 56 -5.51 -21.31 37.79
N GLU A 57 -5.91 -21.19 39.06
CA GLU A 57 -5.87 -22.29 40.03
C GLU A 57 -4.45 -22.91 40.12
N GLU A 58 -3.43 -22.05 40.25
CA GLU A 58 -1.99 -22.35 40.33
C GLU A 58 -1.40 -23.07 39.09
N ARG A 59 -2.18 -23.25 38.03
CA ARG A 59 -1.69 -23.93 36.82
C ARG A 59 -0.85 -23.03 35.92
N GLY A 60 -1.11 -21.73 35.90
CA GLY A 60 -0.53 -20.78 34.95
C GLY A 60 -1.26 -20.73 33.60
N CYS A 61 -0.92 -19.79 32.78
CA CYS A 61 -1.52 -19.61 31.46
C CYS A 61 -0.91 -20.57 30.42
N ASP A 62 -1.73 -21.11 29.51
CA ASP A 62 -1.26 -21.86 28.34
C ASP A 62 -0.47 -20.97 27.38
N SER A 63 -0.94 -19.73 27.22
CA SER A 63 -0.29 -18.74 26.37
C SER A 63 -0.47 -17.35 26.92
N ILE A 64 0.55 -16.52 26.75
CA ILE A 64 0.53 -15.09 27.03
C ILE A 64 0.80 -14.34 25.73
N ILE A 65 -0.03 -13.32 25.44
CA ILE A 65 0.13 -12.47 24.25
C ILE A 65 0.51 -11.06 24.71
N LEU A 66 1.75 -10.67 24.44
CA LEU A 66 2.28 -9.36 24.81
C LEU A 66 2.00 -8.34 23.72
N CYS A 67 1.05 -7.44 23.99
CA CYS A 67 0.65 -6.33 23.09
C CYS A 67 1.20 -4.96 23.54
N SER A 68 2.10 -4.95 24.52
CA SER A 68 2.76 -3.76 25.03
C SER A 68 4.04 -3.46 24.23
N THR A 69 4.51 -2.22 24.32
CA THR A 69 5.86 -1.81 23.87
C THR A 69 6.85 -1.76 25.04
N GLU A 70 6.42 -2.11 26.26
CA GLU A 70 7.28 -2.25 27.44
C GLU A 70 8.23 -3.43 27.23
N ASN A 71 9.52 -3.25 27.53
CA ASN A 71 10.57 -4.24 27.29
C ASN A 71 11.51 -4.43 28.49
N SER A 72 10.99 -4.40 29.71
CA SER A 72 11.82 -4.65 30.88
C SER A 72 12.08 -6.15 31.09
N LEU A 73 13.27 -6.49 31.59
CA LEU A 73 13.59 -7.86 32.02
C LEU A 73 12.61 -8.34 33.08
N PHE A 74 12.23 -7.46 34.01
CA PHE A 74 11.23 -7.74 35.05
C PHE A 74 9.90 -8.18 34.45
N LEU A 75 9.40 -7.47 33.41
CA LEU A 75 8.18 -7.87 32.71
C LEU A 75 8.30 -9.29 32.15
N MET A 76 9.38 -9.59 31.46
CA MET A 76 9.62 -10.92 30.88
C MET A 76 9.73 -12.01 31.95
N GLU A 77 10.31 -11.73 33.11
CA GLU A 77 10.31 -12.63 34.27
C GLU A 77 8.88 -12.91 34.77
N GLN A 78 8.08 -11.87 34.95
CA GLN A 78 6.70 -12.01 35.39
C GLN A 78 5.84 -12.78 34.39
N LEU A 79 6.04 -12.56 33.07
CA LEU A 79 5.36 -13.35 32.02
C LEU A 79 5.76 -14.81 32.11
N GLY A 80 7.07 -15.12 32.22
CA GLY A 80 7.56 -16.49 32.34
C GLY A 80 7.01 -17.19 33.59
N LEU A 81 6.94 -16.51 34.72
CA LEU A 81 6.38 -17.02 35.97
C LEU A 81 4.85 -17.23 35.90
N SER A 82 4.16 -16.51 35.02
CA SER A 82 2.72 -16.61 34.80
C SER A 82 2.31 -17.76 33.86
N CYS A 83 3.25 -18.30 33.08
CA CYS A 83 2.99 -19.43 32.20
C CYS A 83 2.98 -20.75 32.97
N ARG A 84 2.20 -21.74 32.50
CA ARG A 84 2.41 -23.15 32.86
C ARG A 84 3.69 -23.69 32.23
N ASP A 85 4.13 -24.86 32.66
CA ASP A 85 5.21 -25.59 31.97
C ASP A 85 4.83 -25.85 30.51
N ARG A 86 5.78 -25.70 29.60
CA ARG A 86 5.59 -25.75 28.15
C ARG A 86 4.55 -24.76 27.62
N GLY A 87 4.36 -23.66 28.36
CA GLY A 87 3.52 -22.55 27.95
C GLY A 87 4.22 -21.71 26.88
N ARG A 88 3.50 -20.74 26.37
CA ARG A 88 3.93 -19.95 25.21
C ARG A 88 3.81 -18.45 25.48
N VAL A 89 4.84 -17.69 25.13
CA VAL A 89 4.81 -16.21 25.13
C VAL A 89 4.86 -15.73 23.69
N VAL A 90 3.80 -15.07 23.23
CA VAL A 90 3.68 -14.51 21.88
C VAL A 90 3.91 -13.01 21.95
N ILE A 91 4.90 -12.53 21.24
CA ILE A 91 5.27 -11.12 21.17
C ILE A 91 4.60 -10.47 19.94
N VAL A 92 3.68 -9.55 20.18
CA VAL A 92 2.97 -8.77 19.15
C VAL A 92 3.46 -7.31 19.16
N GLY A 93 3.83 -6.80 20.33
CA GLY A 93 4.40 -5.47 20.48
C GLY A 93 5.78 -5.35 19.85
N ASN A 94 6.18 -4.13 19.52
CA ASN A 94 7.54 -3.84 19.07
C ASN A 94 8.44 -3.63 20.30
N VAL A 95 9.15 -4.67 20.70
CA VAL A 95 10.00 -4.69 21.90
C VAL A 95 11.40 -5.23 21.60
N ASP A 96 12.41 -4.70 22.27
CA ASP A 96 13.75 -5.28 22.30
C ASP A 96 13.73 -6.43 23.33
N LEU A 97 13.83 -7.66 22.84
CA LEU A 97 13.55 -8.84 23.64
C LEU A 97 14.77 -9.29 24.44
N THR A 98 14.68 -9.22 25.77
CA THR A 98 15.62 -9.87 26.70
C THR A 98 14.92 -10.99 27.44
N ILE A 99 15.39 -12.23 27.30
CA ILE A 99 14.76 -13.42 27.89
C ILE A 99 15.49 -13.82 29.17
N PRO A 100 14.80 -13.94 30.33
CA PRO A 100 15.37 -14.45 31.56
C PRO A 100 15.54 -15.97 31.46
N TYR A 101 16.71 -16.40 30.98
CA TYR A 101 17.01 -17.78 30.58
C TYR A 101 16.59 -18.81 31.64
N SER A 102 16.93 -18.61 32.93
CA SER A 102 16.68 -19.58 33.99
C SER A 102 15.19 -19.94 34.16
N ILE A 103 14.30 -18.97 34.04
CA ILE A 103 12.85 -19.17 34.17
C ILE A 103 12.31 -19.89 32.94
N PHE A 104 12.71 -19.44 31.76
CA PHE A 104 12.25 -19.99 30.49
C PHE A 104 12.79 -21.40 30.27
N TYR A 105 14.04 -21.66 30.59
CA TYR A 105 14.66 -22.99 30.54
C TYR A 105 13.96 -23.98 31.47
N ARG A 106 13.75 -23.63 32.74
CA ARG A 106 13.15 -24.51 33.76
C ARG A 106 11.73 -24.94 33.38
N ARG A 107 10.97 -24.08 32.70
CA ARG A 107 9.58 -24.33 32.30
C ARG A 107 9.44 -24.75 30.83
N GLU A 108 10.53 -24.91 30.10
CA GLU A 108 10.52 -25.23 28.66
C GLU A 108 9.58 -24.32 27.86
N LEU A 109 9.65 -22.95 28.10
CA LEU A 109 8.72 -22.03 27.47
C LEU A 109 9.09 -21.75 26.02
N GLU A 110 8.07 -21.67 25.15
CA GLU A 110 8.19 -21.20 23.78
C GLU A 110 8.08 -19.67 23.72
N VAL A 111 8.93 -19.04 22.90
CA VAL A 111 8.79 -17.62 22.55
C VAL A 111 8.54 -17.49 21.07
N LEU A 112 7.44 -16.85 20.70
CA LEU A 112 7.03 -16.65 19.32
C LEU A 112 6.94 -15.16 19.00
N ILE A 113 7.43 -14.78 17.85
CA ILE A 113 7.26 -13.41 17.32
C ILE A 113 6.12 -13.42 16.31
N SER A 114 5.10 -12.58 16.58
CA SER A 114 4.00 -12.37 15.65
C SER A 114 4.41 -11.34 14.61
N ARG A 115 4.51 -11.76 13.35
CA ARG A 115 4.90 -10.89 12.24
C ARG A 115 3.67 -10.29 11.57
N SER A 116 3.43 -8.99 11.75
CA SER A 116 2.43 -8.21 11.03
C SER A 116 1.12 -8.99 10.75
N THR A 117 0.76 -9.19 9.50
CA THR A 117 -0.45 -9.91 9.04
C THR A 117 -0.29 -11.43 8.94
N GLY A 118 0.90 -11.95 9.27
CA GLY A 118 1.21 -13.39 9.26
C GLY A 118 1.95 -13.86 8.00
N PRO A 119 1.94 -15.17 7.73
CA PRO A 119 2.61 -15.77 6.57
C PRO A 119 2.09 -15.19 5.25
N GLY A 120 3.00 -14.87 4.33
CA GLY A 120 2.75 -14.18 3.06
C GLY A 120 3.33 -12.76 3.05
N ARG A 121 3.38 -12.11 4.18
CA ARG A 121 3.95 -10.77 4.32
C ARG A 121 5.46 -10.78 4.04
N TYR A 122 5.92 -9.85 3.20
CA TYR A 122 7.31 -9.73 2.70
C TYR A 122 7.75 -10.87 1.77
N ASP A 123 6.81 -11.70 1.29
CA ASP A 123 7.07 -12.69 0.25
C ASP A 123 6.55 -12.18 -1.10
N ASN A 124 7.47 -11.81 -1.98
CA ASN A 124 7.13 -11.28 -3.31
C ASN A 124 6.38 -12.30 -4.19
N ALA A 125 6.57 -13.60 -3.97
CA ALA A 125 5.83 -14.62 -4.70
C ALA A 125 4.35 -14.61 -4.29
N PHE A 126 4.08 -14.47 -3.02
CA PHE A 126 2.73 -14.38 -2.48
C PHE A 126 2.08 -13.01 -2.79
N GLU A 127 2.74 -11.89 -2.41
CA GLU A 127 2.15 -10.55 -2.51
C GLU A 127 2.00 -10.05 -3.96
N LEU A 128 2.97 -10.32 -4.84
CA LEU A 128 3.01 -9.74 -6.18
C LEU A 128 2.65 -10.71 -7.30
N LYS A 129 2.89 -12.03 -7.10
CA LYS A 129 2.67 -13.04 -8.13
C LYS A 129 1.46 -13.93 -7.86
N ASN A 130 0.77 -13.73 -6.73
CA ASN A 130 -0.40 -14.52 -6.29
C ASN A 130 -0.10 -16.03 -6.19
N ILE A 131 1.12 -16.40 -5.78
CA ILE A 131 1.51 -17.78 -5.54
C ILE A 131 1.21 -18.10 -4.06
N ASN A 132 0.16 -18.87 -3.82
CA ASN A 132 -0.25 -19.24 -2.47
C ASN A 132 0.58 -20.40 -1.90
N TYR A 133 0.72 -20.40 -0.56
CA TYR A 133 1.28 -21.55 0.15
C TYR A 133 0.29 -22.74 0.17
N PRO A 134 0.82 -23.99 0.14
CA PRO A 134 -0.01 -25.17 0.34
C PRO A 134 -0.71 -25.12 1.69
N ILE A 135 -2.04 -25.30 1.68
CA ILE A 135 -2.89 -25.11 2.88
C ILE A 135 -2.51 -26.05 4.03
N GLY A 136 -2.06 -27.27 3.71
CA GLY A 136 -1.65 -28.25 4.73
C GLY A 136 -0.37 -27.87 5.49
N TYR A 137 0.45 -26.95 4.95
CA TYR A 137 1.68 -26.47 5.59
C TYR A 137 1.55 -25.08 6.18
N VAL A 138 0.80 -24.20 5.52
CA VAL A 138 0.57 -22.82 5.98
C VAL A 138 -0.94 -22.51 5.92
N PRO A 139 -1.71 -22.96 6.92
CA PRO A 139 -3.17 -22.77 6.91
C PRO A 139 -3.57 -21.30 7.09
N TRP A 140 -2.83 -20.53 7.88
CA TRP A 140 -3.15 -19.14 8.24
C TRP A 140 -2.21 -18.16 7.53
N THR A 141 -2.50 -17.87 6.26
CA THR A 141 -1.84 -16.79 5.50
C THR A 141 -2.48 -15.45 5.83
N GLU A 142 -1.80 -14.33 5.49
CA GLU A 142 -2.36 -12.99 5.70
C GLU A 142 -3.76 -12.83 5.07
N LYS A 143 -4.00 -13.41 3.89
CA LYS A 143 -5.30 -13.37 3.24
C LYS A 143 -6.37 -14.09 4.06
N ARG A 144 -6.09 -15.32 4.54
CA ARG A 144 -7.04 -16.08 5.35
C ARG A 144 -7.27 -15.46 6.73
N ASN A 145 -6.25 -14.86 7.32
CA ASN A 145 -6.42 -14.10 8.56
C ASN A 145 -7.40 -12.93 8.38
N ALA A 146 -7.30 -12.20 7.25
CA ALA A 146 -8.22 -11.12 6.92
C ALA A 146 -9.64 -11.65 6.63
N GLU A 147 -9.77 -12.74 5.89
CA GLU A 147 -11.06 -13.40 5.59
C GLU A 147 -11.76 -13.86 6.87
N GLU A 148 -11.04 -14.49 7.80
CA GLU A 148 -11.59 -14.94 9.09
C GLU A 148 -12.03 -13.76 9.96
N PHE A 149 -11.23 -12.70 10.02
CA PHE A 149 -11.60 -11.49 10.75
C PHE A 149 -12.91 -10.88 10.22
N LEU A 150 -13.06 -10.78 8.91
CA LEU A 150 -14.28 -10.29 8.27
C LEU A 150 -15.47 -11.25 8.49
N HIS A 151 -15.23 -12.55 8.48
CA HIS A 151 -16.25 -13.55 8.78
C HIS A 151 -16.79 -13.37 10.21
N LEU A 152 -15.92 -13.26 11.20
CA LEU A 152 -16.32 -13.05 12.60
C LEU A 152 -17.12 -11.74 12.79
N LEU A 153 -16.77 -10.68 12.06
CA LEU A 153 -17.54 -9.44 12.05
C LEU A 153 -18.93 -9.65 11.42
N SER A 154 -19.00 -10.34 10.28
CA SER A 154 -20.25 -10.55 9.54
C SER A 154 -21.26 -11.43 10.28
N THR A 155 -20.78 -12.39 11.07
CA THR A 155 -21.58 -13.27 11.91
C THR A 155 -21.99 -12.64 13.26
N GLY A 156 -21.43 -11.46 13.59
CA GLY A 156 -21.65 -10.83 14.90
C GLY A 156 -20.87 -11.47 16.04
N SER A 157 -20.02 -12.49 15.77
CA SER A 157 -19.17 -13.13 16.78
C SER A 157 -18.07 -12.18 17.28
N LEU A 158 -17.73 -11.16 16.49
CA LEU A 158 -16.82 -10.09 16.83
C LEU A 158 -17.52 -8.75 16.67
N THR A 159 -17.52 -7.92 17.74
CA THR A 159 -18.06 -6.56 17.73
C THR A 159 -16.97 -5.56 18.07
N LEU A 160 -16.92 -4.45 17.34
CA LEU A 160 -15.89 -3.42 17.48
C LEU A 160 -16.44 -2.02 17.73
N ALA A 161 -17.77 -1.86 17.78
CA ALA A 161 -18.42 -0.55 17.85
C ALA A 161 -17.93 0.31 19.01
N ASP A 162 -17.67 -0.29 20.17
CA ASP A 162 -17.17 0.39 21.36
C ASP A 162 -15.67 0.76 21.30
N LEU A 163 -14.94 0.22 20.32
CA LEU A 163 -13.55 0.61 20.03
C LEU A 163 -13.45 1.77 19.05
N ILE A 164 -14.51 2.06 18.30
CA ILE A 164 -14.58 3.24 17.42
C ILE A 164 -14.89 4.46 18.29
N SER A 165 -13.84 5.17 18.64
CA SER A 165 -13.96 6.28 19.60
C SER A 165 -14.55 7.53 18.98
N LYS A 166 -14.19 7.83 17.73
CA LYS A 166 -14.68 8.98 16.96
C LYS A 166 -14.62 8.73 15.46
N GLU A 167 -15.43 9.50 14.74
CA GLU A 167 -15.43 9.52 13.28
C GLU A 167 -15.20 10.97 12.81
N PHE A 168 -14.34 11.15 11.82
CA PHE A 168 -14.03 12.43 11.22
C PHE A 168 -14.27 12.39 9.71
N PRO A 169 -14.84 13.46 9.12
CA PRO A 169 -14.79 13.63 7.67
C PRO A 169 -13.32 13.67 7.19
N LEU A 170 -13.03 13.11 6.02
CA LEU A 170 -11.66 13.08 5.48
C LEU A 170 -10.99 14.47 5.46
N LYS A 171 -11.76 15.53 5.22
CA LYS A 171 -11.27 16.92 5.23
C LYS A 171 -10.67 17.35 6.57
N GLN A 172 -11.06 16.71 7.66
CA GLN A 172 -10.58 16.98 9.03
C GLN A 172 -9.58 15.90 9.52
N GLY A 173 -9.00 15.12 8.60
CA GLY A 173 -8.11 14.01 8.93
C GLY A 173 -6.88 14.40 9.76
N SER A 174 -6.32 15.61 9.59
CA SER A 174 -5.22 16.10 10.43
C SER A 174 -5.61 16.13 11.92
N GLY A 175 -6.80 16.64 12.25
CA GLY A 175 -7.31 16.66 13.62
C GLY A 175 -7.54 15.26 14.21
N ALA A 176 -7.88 14.28 13.38
CA ALA A 176 -7.99 12.88 13.79
C ALA A 176 -6.62 12.31 14.24
N PHE A 177 -5.54 12.60 13.49
CA PHE A 177 -4.20 12.19 13.86
C PHE A 177 -3.69 12.86 15.15
N ASP A 178 -3.98 14.14 15.34
CA ASP A 178 -3.58 14.84 16.56
C ASP A 178 -4.29 14.27 17.80
N LEU A 179 -5.54 13.86 17.63
CA LEU A 179 -6.29 13.22 18.70
C LEU A 179 -5.72 11.82 19.05
N LEU A 180 -5.30 11.03 18.05
CA LEU A 180 -4.67 9.71 18.28
C LEU A 180 -3.38 9.84 19.09
N LYS A 181 -2.58 10.87 18.88
CA LYS A 181 -1.34 11.11 19.63
C LYS A 181 -1.57 11.27 21.15
N THR A 182 -2.78 11.60 21.59
CA THR A 182 -3.10 11.71 23.00
C THR A 182 -3.14 10.37 23.74
N GLY A 183 -3.17 9.24 23.01
CA GLY A 183 -3.25 7.88 23.58
C GLY A 183 -4.57 7.52 24.28
N LYS A 184 -5.56 8.44 24.31
CA LYS A 184 -6.84 8.29 25.02
C LYS A 184 -7.88 7.50 24.21
N PHE A 185 -7.67 7.30 22.91
CA PHE A 185 -8.64 6.71 21.99
C PHE A 185 -8.11 5.41 21.40
N TYR A 186 -9.02 4.45 21.14
CA TYR A 186 -8.65 3.18 20.50
C TYR A 186 -8.59 3.30 18.98
N GLY A 187 -9.72 3.59 18.36
CA GLY A 187 -9.85 3.69 16.91
C GLY A 187 -10.57 4.98 16.51
N ILE A 188 -10.07 5.63 15.48
CA ILE A 188 -10.71 6.78 14.84
C ILE A 188 -10.93 6.44 13.40
N LEU A 189 -12.16 6.64 12.90
CA LEU A 189 -12.50 6.41 11.51
C LEU A 189 -12.47 7.73 10.74
N LEU A 190 -12.06 7.64 9.47
CA LEU A 190 -12.24 8.72 8.51
C LEU A 190 -13.40 8.35 7.58
N SER A 191 -14.45 9.19 7.58
CA SER A 191 -15.59 9.00 6.71
C SER A 191 -15.42 9.74 5.39
N TYR A 192 -15.87 9.07 4.33
CA TYR A 192 -15.91 9.62 2.99
C TYR A 192 -17.37 9.96 2.66
N GLN A 193 -17.61 11.20 2.24
CA GLN A 193 -18.94 11.57 1.75
C GLN A 193 -19.24 10.79 0.47
N THR A 194 -20.12 9.82 0.55
CA THR A 194 -20.54 8.98 -0.58
C THR A 194 -21.46 9.72 -1.57
N LYS A 195 -21.92 10.93 -1.24
CA LYS A 195 -22.76 11.74 -2.10
C LYS A 195 -21.96 12.75 -2.90
N SER A 196 -21.04 12.30 -3.72
CA SER A 196 -20.55 13.08 -4.84
C SER A 196 -20.68 12.24 -6.09
N SER A 197 -21.80 12.38 -6.78
CA SER A 197 -21.95 12.00 -8.18
C SER A 197 -21.14 12.91 -9.11
N SER A 198 -20.18 13.62 -8.60
CA SER A 198 -19.23 14.35 -9.44
C SER A 198 -18.43 13.31 -10.21
N PRO A 199 -18.48 13.33 -11.55
CA PRO A 199 -17.72 12.42 -12.36
C PRO A 199 -16.24 12.53 -11.95
N LEU A 200 -15.57 11.38 -11.87
CA LEU A 200 -14.13 11.35 -11.55
C LEU A 200 -13.40 12.28 -12.49
N VAL A 201 -12.77 13.31 -11.94
CA VAL A 201 -12.01 14.28 -12.72
C VAL A 201 -10.78 13.57 -13.26
N LYS A 202 -10.86 13.10 -14.51
CA LYS A 202 -9.78 12.40 -15.19
C LYS A 202 -8.64 13.34 -15.59
N THR A 203 -8.93 14.62 -15.77
CA THR A 203 -7.98 15.64 -16.26
C THR A 203 -7.88 16.80 -15.26
N VAL A 204 -6.66 17.12 -14.85
CA VAL A 204 -6.37 18.21 -13.91
C VAL A 204 -5.53 19.27 -14.62
N LYS A 205 -6.10 20.47 -14.82
CA LYS A 205 -5.38 21.64 -15.32
C LYS A 205 -4.47 22.19 -14.22
N LEU A 206 -3.22 22.46 -14.55
CA LEU A 206 -2.20 22.95 -13.61
C LEU A 206 -1.75 24.36 -13.93
N ARG A 207 -1.84 24.76 -15.20
CA ARG A 207 -1.44 26.08 -15.70
C ARG A 207 -2.41 26.57 -16.78
N GLN A 208 -2.42 27.87 -17.00
CA GLN A 208 -3.03 28.44 -18.19
C GLN A 208 -2.19 28.06 -19.42
N PRO A 209 -2.79 27.52 -20.48
CA PRO A 209 -2.04 27.14 -21.67
C PRO A 209 -1.42 28.37 -22.32
N VAL A 210 -0.12 28.34 -22.52
CA VAL A 210 0.59 29.38 -23.27
C VAL A 210 0.78 28.87 -24.70
N LEU A 211 -0.07 29.33 -25.60
CA LEU A 211 0.07 29.03 -27.03
C LEU A 211 1.17 29.94 -27.60
N ARG A 212 2.32 29.34 -27.94
CA ARG A 212 3.42 30.03 -28.64
C ARG A 212 3.36 29.70 -30.12
N LYS A 213 3.52 30.68 -30.98
CA LYS A 213 3.68 30.45 -32.42
C LYS A 213 5.00 29.70 -32.66
N ASN A 214 4.98 28.74 -33.58
CA ASN A 214 6.13 27.92 -33.96
C ASN A 214 6.72 27.03 -32.86
N VAL A 215 5.92 26.58 -31.91
CA VAL A 215 6.31 25.60 -30.88
C VAL A 215 5.39 24.41 -30.95
N PHE A 216 5.96 23.20 -31.09
CA PHE A 216 5.21 21.95 -31.10
C PHE A 216 4.74 21.57 -29.70
N CYS A 217 3.45 21.42 -29.53
CA CYS A 217 2.85 20.98 -28.29
C CYS A 217 2.86 19.46 -28.17
N VAL A 218 3.44 18.93 -27.11
CA VAL A 218 3.64 17.50 -26.92
C VAL A 218 2.78 16.97 -25.77
N GLY A 219 2.09 15.87 -26.03
CA GLY A 219 1.44 15.03 -25.02
C GLY A 219 2.26 13.76 -24.78
N VAL A 220 2.55 13.41 -23.54
CA VAL A 220 3.35 12.24 -23.19
C VAL A 220 2.48 11.19 -22.49
N ALA A 221 2.36 10.01 -23.07
CA ALA A 221 1.67 8.85 -22.51
C ALA A 221 2.66 7.79 -22.03
N GLY A 222 2.59 7.47 -20.75
CA GLY A 222 3.53 6.54 -20.10
C GLY A 222 4.67 7.28 -19.38
N LEU A 223 4.64 7.20 -18.06
CA LEU A 223 5.57 7.92 -17.18
C LEU A 223 6.50 6.93 -16.45
N GLY A 224 7.10 6.01 -17.22
CA GLY A 224 8.08 5.05 -16.76
C GLY A 224 9.42 5.70 -16.33
N VAL A 225 10.35 4.88 -15.84
CA VAL A 225 11.68 5.34 -15.39
C VAL A 225 12.43 6.06 -16.50
N PHE A 226 12.43 5.49 -17.72
CA PHE A 226 13.13 6.07 -18.87
C PHE A 226 12.52 7.42 -19.27
N THR A 227 11.19 7.50 -19.35
CA THR A 227 10.48 8.76 -19.65
C THR A 227 10.81 9.85 -18.63
N LYS A 228 10.77 9.54 -17.34
CA LYS A 228 11.04 10.51 -16.29
C LYS A 228 12.49 10.99 -16.24
N ASN A 229 13.43 10.06 -16.41
CA ASN A 229 14.84 10.36 -16.17
C ASN A 229 15.60 10.78 -17.42
N VAL A 230 15.07 10.49 -18.61
CA VAL A 230 15.74 10.77 -19.87
C VAL A 230 14.90 11.64 -20.81
N GLN A 231 13.70 11.17 -21.17
CA GLN A 231 12.93 11.83 -22.24
C GLN A 231 12.37 13.19 -21.81
N LEU A 232 11.70 13.28 -20.65
CA LEU A 232 11.13 14.54 -20.17
C LEU A 232 12.18 15.63 -19.88
N PRO A 233 13.33 15.31 -19.23
CA PRO A 233 14.41 16.30 -19.09
C PRO A 233 14.92 16.84 -20.42
N ILE A 234 15.10 15.98 -21.44
CA ILE A 234 15.55 16.41 -22.78
C ILE A 234 14.46 17.25 -23.44
N LEU A 235 13.20 16.76 -23.46
CA LEU A 235 12.09 17.43 -24.13
C LEU A 235 11.87 18.87 -23.59
N THR A 236 12.01 19.06 -22.29
CA THR A 236 11.81 20.37 -21.65
C THR A 236 12.96 21.37 -21.90
N GLN A 237 14.12 20.89 -22.38
CA GLN A 237 15.24 21.75 -22.76
C GLN A 237 15.16 22.21 -24.24
N LEU A 238 14.35 21.51 -25.05
CA LEU A 238 14.19 21.84 -26.47
C LEU A 238 13.26 23.05 -26.63
N LYS A 239 13.76 24.15 -27.21
CA LYS A 239 13.02 25.42 -27.32
C LYS A 239 11.80 25.36 -28.23
N ASP A 240 11.83 24.46 -29.21
CA ASP A 240 10.79 24.28 -30.22
C ASP A 240 9.65 23.36 -29.76
N TYR A 241 9.73 22.84 -28.53
CA TYR A 241 8.74 21.93 -27.96
C TYR A 241 8.19 22.44 -26.63
N HIS A 242 6.90 22.22 -26.42
CA HIS A 242 6.21 22.54 -25.17
C HIS A 242 5.52 21.29 -24.63
N LEU A 243 5.84 20.90 -23.40
CA LEU A 243 5.15 19.81 -22.73
C LEU A 243 3.75 20.27 -22.29
N ARG A 244 2.74 19.96 -23.11
CA ARG A 244 1.38 20.38 -22.86
C ARG A 244 0.67 19.44 -21.86
N ALA A 245 0.85 18.13 -22.04
CA ALA A 245 0.16 17.15 -21.20
C ALA A 245 1.00 15.93 -20.87
N VAL A 246 0.74 15.35 -19.70
CA VAL A 246 1.21 14.01 -19.36
C VAL A 246 0.04 13.10 -19.00
N CYS A 247 0.08 11.85 -19.46
CA CYS A 247 -0.95 10.85 -19.23
C CYS A 247 -0.39 9.61 -18.54
N SER A 248 -1.01 9.21 -17.43
CA SER A 248 -0.69 7.98 -16.72
C SER A 248 -1.92 7.43 -16.01
N ARG A 249 -2.08 6.11 -15.97
CA ARG A 249 -3.16 5.44 -15.23
C ARG A 249 -3.10 5.71 -13.71
N THR A 250 -1.98 6.18 -13.19
CA THR A 250 -1.81 6.57 -11.79
C THR A 250 -1.93 8.10 -11.68
N PRO A 251 -3.09 8.64 -11.24
CA PRO A 251 -3.35 10.09 -11.25
C PRO A 251 -2.35 10.90 -10.42
N LEU A 252 -1.95 10.36 -9.25
CA LEU A 252 -0.97 11.03 -8.38
C LEU A 252 0.40 11.17 -9.06
N GLN A 253 0.85 10.10 -9.74
CA GLN A 253 2.10 10.14 -10.51
C GLN A 253 2.01 11.15 -11.64
N ALA A 254 0.91 11.14 -12.41
CA ALA A 254 0.69 12.09 -13.49
C ALA A 254 0.76 13.54 -12.99
N LYS A 255 0.11 13.83 -11.86
CA LYS A 255 0.10 15.18 -11.26
C LYS A 255 1.48 15.62 -10.78
N ASN A 256 2.24 14.75 -10.13
CA ASN A 256 3.59 15.06 -9.65
C ASN A 256 4.56 15.33 -10.80
N ILE A 257 4.54 14.48 -11.84
CA ILE A 257 5.37 14.64 -13.04
C ILE A 257 4.98 15.89 -13.82
N ALA A 258 3.69 16.16 -13.98
CA ALA A 258 3.22 17.38 -14.63
C ALA A 258 3.71 18.65 -13.94
N ARG A 259 3.73 18.66 -12.62
CA ARG A 259 4.28 19.78 -11.83
C ARG A 259 5.79 19.91 -11.99
N GLN A 260 6.50 18.80 -11.87
CA GLN A 260 7.97 18.74 -11.97
C GLN A 260 8.48 19.25 -13.33
N PHE A 261 7.83 18.84 -14.42
CA PHE A 261 8.23 19.18 -15.80
C PHE A 261 7.39 20.29 -16.42
N HIS A 262 6.61 20.98 -15.61
CA HIS A 262 5.86 22.17 -16.01
C HIS A 262 4.84 21.97 -17.12
N ALA A 263 4.20 20.79 -17.20
CA ALA A 263 3.10 20.56 -18.12
C ALA A 263 1.87 21.41 -17.78
N ASP A 264 1.06 21.75 -18.79
CA ASP A 264 -0.15 22.55 -18.60
C ASP A 264 -1.21 21.77 -17.84
N TYR A 265 -1.32 20.44 -18.11
CA TYR A 265 -2.26 19.57 -17.42
C TYR A 265 -1.76 18.11 -17.34
N CYS A 266 -2.42 17.33 -16.51
CA CYS A 266 -2.26 15.89 -16.46
C CYS A 266 -3.62 15.20 -16.60
N THR A 267 -3.59 13.97 -17.15
CA THR A 267 -4.79 13.17 -17.30
C THR A 267 -4.51 11.69 -17.02
N SER A 268 -5.54 10.96 -16.58
CA SER A 268 -5.54 9.50 -16.52
C SER A 268 -6.24 8.84 -17.71
N ASP A 269 -6.73 9.64 -18.64
CA ASP A 269 -7.48 9.21 -19.82
C ASP A 269 -6.75 9.61 -21.11
N PHE A 270 -6.29 8.62 -21.85
CA PHE A 270 -5.56 8.85 -23.10
C PHE A 270 -6.43 9.50 -24.17
N LEU A 271 -7.73 9.18 -24.22
CA LEU A 271 -8.65 9.82 -25.18
C LEU A 271 -8.80 11.33 -24.90
N SER A 272 -8.79 11.73 -23.64
CA SER A 272 -8.78 13.17 -23.28
C SER A 272 -7.52 13.88 -23.77
N LEU A 273 -6.35 13.19 -23.79
CA LEU A 273 -5.12 13.73 -24.37
C LEU A 273 -5.25 13.87 -25.90
N LEU A 274 -5.81 12.86 -26.58
CA LEU A 274 -6.00 12.90 -28.03
C LEU A 274 -7.02 13.95 -28.48
N ALA A 275 -8.04 14.23 -27.66
CA ALA A 275 -9.06 15.22 -27.95
C ALA A 275 -8.55 16.68 -27.85
N ASP A 276 -7.36 16.90 -27.27
CA ASP A 276 -6.76 18.24 -27.22
C ASP A 276 -6.23 18.66 -28.60
N LEU A 277 -6.91 19.59 -29.24
CA LEU A 277 -6.58 20.08 -30.56
C LEU A 277 -5.20 20.77 -30.66
N HIS A 278 -4.65 21.21 -29.54
CA HIS A 278 -3.35 21.88 -29.49
C HIS A 278 -2.17 20.91 -29.30
N ILE A 279 -2.41 19.61 -29.18
CA ILE A 279 -1.34 18.61 -29.16
C ILE A 279 -1.01 18.24 -30.61
N ASP A 280 0.23 18.52 -31.02
CA ASP A 280 0.76 18.23 -32.34
C ASP A 280 1.41 16.85 -32.41
N LEU A 281 2.04 16.41 -31.31
CA LEU A 281 2.84 15.20 -31.22
C LEU A 281 2.54 14.44 -29.92
N VAL A 282 2.31 13.16 -30.03
CA VAL A 282 2.12 12.25 -28.88
C VAL A 282 3.33 11.34 -28.72
N PHE A 283 3.99 11.43 -27.56
CA PHE A 283 5.01 10.48 -27.13
C PHE A 283 4.35 9.29 -26.45
N ILE A 284 4.54 8.09 -26.98
CA ILE A 284 4.02 6.85 -26.40
C ILE A 284 5.21 6.05 -25.85
N ALA A 285 5.30 5.99 -24.52
CA ALA A 285 6.36 5.31 -23.77
C ALA A 285 5.75 4.45 -22.64
N THR A 286 4.70 3.74 -22.97
CA THR A 286 3.93 2.87 -22.08
C THR A 286 4.53 1.46 -21.97
N LYS A 287 3.80 0.50 -21.44
CA LYS A 287 4.15 -0.92 -21.54
C LYS A 287 4.00 -1.38 -22.99
N ASN A 288 4.86 -2.30 -23.41
CA ASN A 288 4.98 -2.76 -24.80
C ASN A 288 3.64 -3.20 -25.43
N ASN A 289 2.80 -3.88 -24.66
CA ASN A 289 1.48 -4.35 -25.13
C ASN A 289 0.47 -3.22 -25.39
N LEU A 290 0.77 -1.99 -25.02
CA LEU A 290 -0.06 -0.82 -25.26
C LEU A 290 0.45 0.02 -26.44
N HIS A 291 1.62 -0.29 -27.00
CA HIS A 291 2.23 0.49 -28.07
C HIS A 291 1.37 0.53 -29.33
N ALA A 292 0.96 -0.62 -29.83
CA ALA A 292 0.14 -0.70 -31.02
C ALA A 292 -1.26 -0.09 -30.83
N PRO A 293 -2.06 -0.46 -29.81
CA PRO A 293 -3.40 0.10 -29.65
C PRO A 293 -3.39 1.62 -29.41
N LEU A 294 -2.44 2.17 -28.66
CA LEU A 294 -2.38 3.62 -28.44
C LEU A 294 -1.89 4.37 -29.70
N THR A 295 -0.98 3.79 -30.48
CA THR A 295 -0.54 4.37 -31.74
C THR A 295 -1.68 4.40 -32.77
N ILE A 296 -2.47 3.33 -32.87
CA ILE A 296 -3.67 3.28 -33.73
C ILE A 296 -4.66 4.38 -33.34
N GLN A 297 -4.97 4.51 -32.05
CA GLN A 297 -5.86 5.58 -31.56
C GLN A 297 -5.33 6.98 -31.86
N ALA A 298 -4.02 7.21 -31.68
CA ALA A 298 -3.38 8.49 -31.98
C ALA A 298 -3.43 8.79 -33.49
N ALA A 299 -3.18 7.81 -34.34
CA ALA A 299 -3.29 7.95 -35.78
C ALA A 299 -4.71 8.28 -36.24
N GLN A 300 -5.72 7.59 -35.70
CA GLN A 300 -7.14 7.87 -35.97
C GLN A 300 -7.56 9.29 -35.49
N ALA A 301 -6.94 9.79 -34.42
CA ALA A 301 -7.11 11.16 -33.96
C ALA A 301 -6.22 12.17 -34.74
N LYS A 302 -5.55 11.75 -35.82
CA LYS A 302 -4.65 12.56 -36.66
C LYS A 302 -3.51 13.24 -35.87
N LYS A 303 -3.02 12.58 -34.81
CA LYS A 303 -1.87 13.04 -34.03
C LYS A 303 -0.59 12.40 -34.55
N ASN A 304 0.47 13.20 -34.70
CA ASN A 304 1.81 12.67 -34.99
C ASN A 304 2.29 11.86 -33.78
N VAL A 305 3.12 10.84 -34.02
CA VAL A 305 3.51 9.89 -32.97
C VAL A 305 5.01 9.68 -32.93
N PHE A 306 5.58 9.84 -31.73
CA PHE A 306 6.86 9.26 -31.35
C PHE A 306 6.59 8.04 -30.46
N LEU A 307 6.97 6.85 -30.91
CA LEU A 307 6.74 5.61 -30.20
C LEU A 307 8.05 5.03 -29.65
N GLU A 308 8.07 4.61 -28.39
CA GLU A 308 9.18 3.82 -27.86
C GLU A 308 9.20 2.39 -28.42
N LYS A 309 10.39 1.82 -28.47
CA LYS A 309 10.59 0.43 -28.90
C LYS A 309 10.04 -0.57 -27.83
N PRO A 310 9.57 -1.76 -28.21
CA PRO A 310 9.33 -2.26 -29.56
C PRO A 310 8.08 -1.65 -30.19
N MET A 311 7.97 -1.68 -31.52
CA MET A 311 6.87 -1.10 -32.24
C MET A 311 5.55 -1.82 -31.97
N ALA A 312 5.55 -3.16 -31.97
CA ALA A 312 4.39 -4.02 -31.67
C ALA A 312 4.86 -5.32 -31.02
N MET A 313 3.91 -6.09 -30.47
CA MET A 313 4.19 -7.39 -29.85
C MET A 313 4.09 -8.57 -30.81
N ASN A 314 3.39 -8.39 -31.92
CA ASN A 314 3.22 -9.40 -32.97
C ASN A 314 2.99 -8.76 -34.33
N GLU A 315 3.03 -9.58 -35.37
CA GLU A 315 2.94 -9.14 -36.76
C GLU A 315 1.59 -8.54 -37.14
N ASN A 316 0.50 -9.05 -36.54
CA ASN A 316 -0.85 -8.54 -36.85
C ASN A 316 -1.01 -7.11 -36.31
N GLU A 317 -0.58 -6.86 -35.09
CA GLU A 317 -0.55 -5.51 -34.49
C GLU A 317 0.30 -4.55 -35.36
N LEU A 318 1.46 -5.02 -35.82
CA LEU A 318 2.34 -4.23 -36.67
C LEU A 318 1.66 -3.84 -37.99
N LYS A 319 1.03 -4.79 -38.68
CA LYS A 319 0.34 -4.57 -39.95
C LYS A 319 -0.83 -3.57 -39.77
N GLU A 320 -1.61 -3.74 -38.73
CA GLU A 320 -2.73 -2.83 -38.42
C GLU A 320 -2.25 -1.42 -38.14
N MET A 321 -1.23 -1.28 -37.33
CA MET A 321 -0.65 0.00 -36.97
C MET A 321 -0.09 0.73 -38.19
N ILE A 322 0.67 0.04 -39.07
CA ILE A 322 1.19 0.61 -40.31
C ILE A 322 0.05 1.06 -41.20
N ARG A 323 -1.03 0.27 -41.32
CA ARG A 323 -2.21 0.61 -42.10
C ARG A 323 -2.85 1.92 -41.61
N GLU A 324 -3.07 2.05 -40.29
CA GLU A 324 -3.71 3.24 -39.73
C GLU A 324 -2.81 4.49 -39.81
N ILE A 325 -1.49 4.34 -39.64
CA ILE A 325 -0.52 5.45 -39.85
C ILE A 325 -0.58 5.98 -41.28
N LYS A 326 -0.52 5.08 -42.25
CA LYS A 326 -0.59 5.46 -43.69
C LYS A 326 -1.94 6.07 -44.04
N LYS A 327 -3.06 5.44 -43.63
CA LYS A 327 -4.42 5.90 -43.89
C LYS A 327 -4.68 7.32 -43.38
N ASN A 328 -4.18 7.65 -42.21
CA ASN A 328 -4.40 8.96 -41.58
C ASN A 328 -3.30 9.98 -41.90
N ASN A 329 -2.27 9.59 -42.67
CA ASN A 329 -1.17 10.43 -43.14
C ASN A 329 -0.49 11.21 -42.00
N ILE A 330 -0.19 10.55 -40.92
CA ILE A 330 0.50 11.15 -39.75
C ILE A 330 2.01 10.95 -39.86
N PHE A 331 2.79 11.88 -39.29
CA PHE A 331 4.20 11.67 -39.03
C PHE A 331 4.38 10.63 -37.91
N PHE A 332 5.22 9.63 -38.19
CA PHE A 332 5.52 8.57 -37.23
C PHE A 332 7.02 8.34 -37.14
N THR A 333 7.53 8.23 -35.93
CA THR A 333 8.91 7.84 -35.69
C THR A 333 9.04 6.86 -34.53
N LEU A 334 10.00 5.94 -34.61
CA LEU A 334 10.30 4.95 -33.60
C LEU A 334 11.56 5.31 -32.82
N GLY A 335 11.52 5.24 -31.53
CA GLY A 335 12.58 5.57 -30.56
C GLY A 335 13.77 4.62 -30.59
N LEU A 336 14.36 4.37 -31.74
CA LEU A 336 15.59 3.59 -31.90
C LEU A 336 16.82 4.48 -31.63
N ASN A 337 16.94 4.94 -30.37
CA ASN A 337 17.91 5.95 -29.95
C ASN A 337 19.37 5.56 -30.18
N ARG A 338 19.71 4.27 -30.14
CA ARG A 338 21.09 3.79 -30.34
C ARG A 338 21.65 4.07 -31.71
N ARG A 339 20.79 4.27 -32.74
CA ARG A 339 21.25 4.66 -34.12
C ARG A 339 21.98 6.00 -34.11
N PHE A 340 21.78 6.83 -33.11
CA PHE A 340 22.39 8.15 -32.97
C PHE A 340 23.63 8.14 -32.03
N SER A 341 24.05 6.97 -31.56
CA SER A 341 25.27 6.88 -30.74
C SER A 341 26.51 7.21 -31.58
N PRO A 342 27.58 7.73 -30.96
CA PRO A 342 28.81 8.07 -31.71
C PRO A 342 29.35 6.90 -32.53
N LEU A 343 29.39 5.70 -31.95
CA LEU A 343 29.87 4.49 -32.66
C LEU A 343 28.98 4.11 -33.86
N ALA A 344 27.65 4.22 -33.73
CA ALA A 344 26.74 3.92 -34.84
C ALA A 344 26.85 4.96 -35.95
N LYS A 345 27.11 6.22 -35.65
CA LYS A 345 27.39 7.27 -36.65
C LYS A 345 28.69 7.01 -37.35
N MET A 346 29.78 6.71 -36.61
CA MET A 346 31.06 6.36 -37.22
C MET A 346 30.96 5.15 -38.14
N ALA A 347 30.29 4.07 -37.70
CA ALA A 347 30.07 2.90 -38.55
C ALA A 347 29.32 3.24 -39.84
N LYS A 348 28.30 4.11 -39.78
CA LYS A 348 27.54 4.54 -40.95
C LYS A 348 28.39 5.39 -41.92
N GLU A 349 29.29 6.19 -41.43
CA GLU A 349 30.18 7.06 -42.22
C GLU A 349 31.32 6.25 -42.85
N SER A 350 31.61 5.05 -42.34
CA SER A 350 32.64 4.15 -42.83
C SER A 350 32.13 3.14 -43.87
N LEU A 351 30.81 3.02 -44.04
CA LEU A 351 30.12 2.22 -45.06
C LEU A 351 29.73 3.08 -46.25
#